data_142f527c5069a0695eb8a19403ba0e77
#
_entry.id   142f527c5069a0695eb8a19403ba0e77
#
_cell.length_a   1.000
_cell.length_b   1.000
_cell.length_c   1.000
_cell.angle_alpha   90.00
_cell.angle_beta   90.00
_cell.angle_gamma   90.00
#
_symmetry.space_group_name_H-M   'P 1'
#
loop_
_entity.id
_entity.type
_entity.pdbx_description
1 polymer ?
#
loop_
_entity_poly.entity_id
_entity_poly.type
_entity_poly.pdbx_seq_one_letter_code
_entity_poly.pdbx_strand_id
1 'polypeptide(L)'
;MIPLPPLAEQQRIVTEIEKWFSLIDQIEQGKDDLHSIVKQTKSKILDLAIHGELVPQDPNDEPAIELLKRINPSFTPCDNGHYPQLPDSWTIVPMQMLCSLTDGEKLDGKGMPNLDVKYLRGERDFKTLTNGRYVAANSLLILVDGENSGEVFRTPIEGYQGSTFKQLHINENMLAEYILHVINLHRKALRENKVGSAIPHLDKKLFKAIEVPVPPYDEQVRIVTVINSMHSKLDAIMENL
;
A
#
# COMPACT_ATOMS: atom_id res chain seq x y z
N MET A 1 -11.10 -37.31 -42.72
CA MET A 1 -10.95 -36.44 -43.89
C MET A 1 -11.27 -35.02 -43.47
N ILE A 2 -10.39 -34.08 -43.77
CA ILE A 2 -10.61 -32.65 -43.53
C ILE A 2 -11.22 -32.09 -44.83
N PRO A 3 -12.39 -31.45 -44.81
CA PRO A 3 -12.96 -30.82 -45.99
C PRO A 3 -12.07 -29.65 -46.44
N LEU A 4 -11.62 -29.64 -47.67
CA LEU A 4 -10.76 -28.63 -48.25
C LEU A 4 -11.60 -27.74 -49.16
N PRO A 5 -11.85 -26.46 -48.78
CA PRO A 5 -12.63 -25.55 -49.64
C PRO A 5 -11.83 -25.08 -50.86
N PRO A 6 -12.47 -24.51 -51.87
CA PRO A 6 -11.79 -23.91 -53.01
C PRO A 6 -10.78 -22.84 -52.62
N LEU A 7 -9.69 -22.65 -53.39
CA LEU A 7 -8.60 -21.75 -53.05
C LEU A 7 -9.06 -20.30 -52.73
N ALA A 8 -10.01 -19.77 -53.50
CA ALA A 8 -10.59 -18.43 -53.26
C ALA A 8 -11.33 -18.34 -51.90
N GLU A 9 -11.90 -19.44 -51.42
CA GLU A 9 -12.56 -19.51 -50.12
C GLU A 9 -11.54 -19.65 -48.99
N GLN A 10 -10.47 -20.42 -49.20
CA GLN A 10 -9.34 -20.49 -48.26
C GLN A 10 -8.74 -19.10 -48.01
N GLN A 11 -8.52 -18.31 -49.07
CA GLN A 11 -8.03 -16.95 -48.97
C GLN A 11 -8.98 -16.04 -48.17
N ARG A 12 -10.28 -16.13 -48.41
CA ARG A 12 -11.26 -15.35 -47.60
C ARG A 12 -11.29 -15.75 -46.16
N ILE A 13 -11.17 -17.04 -45.86
CA ILE A 13 -11.12 -17.56 -44.48
C ILE A 13 -9.86 -17.02 -43.78
N VAL A 14 -8.70 -17.09 -44.45
CA VAL A 14 -7.43 -16.57 -43.85
C VAL A 14 -7.53 -15.08 -43.56
N THR A 15 -7.99 -14.27 -44.52
CA THR A 15 -8.16 -12.82 -44.32
C THR A 15 -9.15 -12.48 -43.17
N GLU A 16 -10.23 -13.24 -43.05
CA GLU A 16 -11.17 -12.99 -41.93
C GLU A 16 -10.58 -13.41 -40.57
N ILE A 17 -9.82 -14.51 -40.54
CA ILE A 17 -9.10 -14.94 -39.36
C ILE A 17 -8.05 -13.90 -38.93
N GLU A 18 -7.25 -13.39 -39.85
CA GLU A 18 -6.23 -12.34 -39.60
C GLU A 18 -6.88 -11.08 -39.04
N LYS A 19 -8.06 -10.67 -39.58
CA LYS A 19 -8.82 -9.55 -39.06
C LYS A 19 -9.29 -9.77 -37.61
N TRP A 20 -9.80 -10.98 -37.30
CA TRP A 20 -10.20 -11.30 -35.90
C TRP A 20 -9.02 -11.31 -34.94
N PHE A 21 -7.88 -11.86 -35.33
CA PHE A 21 -6.66 -11.79 -34.49
C PHE A 21 -6.21 -10.35 -34.25
N SER A 22 -6.23 -9.51 -35.27
CA SER A 22 -5.91 -8.08 -35.10
C SER A 22 -6.87 -7.36 -34.15
N LEU A 23 -8.15 -7.70 -34.16
CA LEU A 23 -9.11 -7.14 -33.19
C LEU A 23 -8.88 -7.66 -31.77
N ILE A 24 -8.52 -8.92 -31.61
CA ILE A 24 -8.15 -9.50 -30.31
C ILE A 24 -6.94 -8.79 -29.75
N ASP A 25 -5.89 -8.62 -30.55
CA ASP A 25 -4.66 -7.92 -30.14
C ASP A 25 -4.95 -6.47 -29.70
N GLN A 26 -5.85 -5.75 -30.40
CA GLN A 26 -6.26 -4.40 -30.02
C GLN A 26 -7.04 -4.37 -28.69
N ILE A 27 -7.87 -5.37 -28.41
CA ILE A 27 -8.60 -5.49 -27.15
C ILE A 27 -7.63 -5.78 -26.00
N GLU A 28 -6.68 -6.70 -26.19
CA GLU A 28 -5.66 -7.04 -25.18
C GLU A 28 -4.79 -5.82 -24.86
N GLN A 29 -4.31 -5.10 -25.88
CA GLN A 29 -3.56 -3.86 -25.69
C GLN A 29 -4.39 -2.81 -24.92
N GLY A 30 -5.67 -2.64 -25.26
CA GLY A 30 -6.56 -1.72 -24.56
C GLY A 30 -6.74 -2.06 -23.07
N LYS A 31 -6.77 -3.35 -22.73
CA LYS A 31 -6.79 -3.82 -21.33
C LYS A 31 -5.51 -3.45 -20.58
N ASP A 32 -4.36 -3.69 -21.18
CA ASP A 32 -3.05 -3.36 -20.57
C ASP A 32 -2.92 -1.86 -20.35
N ASP A 33 -3.31 -1.05 -21.31
CA ASP A 33 -3.33 0.41 -21.20
C ASP A 33 -4.23 0.88 -20.05
N LEU A 34 -5.43 0.27 -19.89
CA LEU A 34 -6.35 0.61 -18.83
C LEU A 34 -5.83 0.20 -17.44
N HIS A 35 -5.16 -0.95 -17.31
CA HIS A 35 -4.46 -1.34 -16.08
C HIS A 35 -3.42 -0.29 -15.65
N SER A 36 -2.64 0.19 -16.61
CA SER A 36 -1.65 1.24 -16.38
C SER A 36 -2.30 2.55 -15.92
N ILE A 37 -3.38 2.97 -16.59
CA ILE A 37 -4.13 4.18 -16.27
C ILE A 37 -4.73 4.10 -14.87
N VAL A 38 -5.36 2.98 -14.51
CA VAL A 38 -5.94 2.77 -13.16
C VAL A 38 -4.85 2.86 -12.09
N LYS A 39 -3.70 2.23 -12.31
CA LYS A 39 -2.57 2.29 -11.37
C LYS A 39 -2.05 3.71 -11.19
N GLN A 40 -1.90 4.47 -12.28
CA GLN A 40 -1.48 5.86 -12.24
C GLN A 40 -2.51 6.75 -11.54
N THR A 41 -3.80 6.52 -11.81
CA THR A 41 -4.90 7.25 -11.16
C THR A 41 -4.90 7.02 -9.65
N LYS A 42 -4.75 5.77 -9.19
CA LYS A 42 -4.63 5.46 -7.76
C LYS A 42 -3.44 6.18 -7.11
N SER A 43 -2.28 6.19 -7.79
CA SER A 43 -1.11 6.96 -7.31
C SER A 43 -1.39 8.45 -7.23
N LYS A 44 -2.08 9.03 -8.23
CA LYS A 44 -2.40 10.46 -8.24
C LYS A 44 -3.40 10.85 -7.15
N ILE A 45 -4.37 9.98 -6.84
CA ILE A 45 -5.30 10.18 -5.72
C ILE A 45 -4.53 10.28 -4.40
N LEU A 46 -3.56 9.39 -4.15
CA LEU A 46 -2.72 9.42 -2.95
C LEU A 46 -1.83 10.68 -2.92
N ASP A 47 -1.29 11.09 -4.06
CA ASP A 47 -0.50 12.30 -4.18
C ASP A 47 -1.32 13.55 -3.82
N LEU A 48 -2.53 13.71 -4.34
CA LEU A 48 -3.46 14.78 -3.97
C LEU A 48 -3.82 14.75 -2.48
N ALA A 49 -3.97 13.55 -1.92
CA ALA A 49 -4.30 13.36 -0.52
C ALA A 49 -3.22 13.91 0.42
N ILE A 50 -1.94 13.65 0.13
CA ILE A 50 -0.84 14.12 1.00
C ILE A 50 -0.47 15.59 0.79
N HIS A 51 -0.99 16.23 -0.26
CA HIS A 51 -0.82 17.66 -0.51
C HIS A 51 -2.00 18.53 -0.04
N GLY A 52 -3.05 17.90 0.58
CA GLY A 52 -4.24 18.60 1.06
C GLY A 52 -5.19 19.07 -0.06
N GLU A 53 -5.07 18.46 -1.26
CA GLU A 53 -5.86 18.81 -2.45
C GLU A 53 -7.04 17.86 -2.71
N LEU A 54 -7.17 16.79 -1.94
CA LEU A 54 -8.19 15.74 -2.19
C LEU A 54 -9.56 16.08 -1.59
N VAL A 55 -9.58 16.75 -0.45
CA VAL A 55 -10.81 17.12 0.26
C VAL A 55 -10.78 18.60 0.67
N PRO A 56 -11.95 19.25 0.82
CA PRO A 56 -11.97 20.63 1.28
C PRO A 56 -11.52 20.71 2.74
N GLN A 57 -10.82 21.81 3.07
CA GLN A 57 -10.42 22.16 4.41
C GLN A 57 -11.63 22.61 5.24
N ASP A 58 -11.72 22.19 6.51
CA ASP A 58 -12.72 22.69 7.46
C ASP A 58 -12.01 23.54 8.53
N PRO A 59 -12.30 24.85 8.64
CA PRO A 59 -11.67 25.72 9.64
C PRO A 59 -12.05 25.36 11.09
N ASN A 60 -13.03 24.50 11.31
CA ASN A 60 -13.41 24.03 12.63
C ASN A 60 -12.64 22.79 13.07
N ASP A 61 -11.91 22.15 12.18
CA ASP A 61 -11.07 21.00 12.55
C ASP A 61 -9.95 21.44 13.52
N GLU A 62 -9.68 20.60 14.51
CA GLU A 62 -8.55 20.83 15.42
C GLU A 62 -7.23 20.78 14.65
N PRO A 63 -6.38 21.82 14.66
CA PRO A 63 -5.12 21.81 13.91
C PRO A 63 -4.23 20.62 14.27
N ALA A 64 -3.53 20.06 13.29
CA ALA A 64 -2.67 18.88 13.47
C ALA A 64 -1.61 19.05 14.57
N ILE A 65 -1.16 20.27 14.84
CA ILE A 65 -0.19 20.55 15.91
C ILE A 65 -0.71 20.12 17.28
N GLU A 66 -2.00 20.25 17.57
CA GLU A 66 -2.57 19.86 18.86
C GLU A 66 -2.61 18.33 18.99
N LEU A 67 -2.92 17.61 17.91
CA LEU A 67 -2.80 16.16 17.84
C LEU A 67 -1.36 15.71 18.08
N LEU A 68 -0.38 16.37 17.43
CA LEU A 68 1.03 16.03 17.54
C LEU A 68 1.60 16.30 18.93
N LYS A 69 1.12 17.33 19.64
CA LYS A 69 1.46 17.58 21.05
C LYS A 69 0.95 16.48 21.99
N ARG A 70 -0.16 15.79 21.65
CA ARG A 70 -0.59 14.60 22.41
C ARG A 70 0.38 13.43 22.24
N ILE A 71 1.01 13.30 21.06
CA ILE A 71 2.02 12.28 20.78
C ILE A 71 3.37 12.64 21.46
N ASN A 72 3.76 13.91 21.34
CA ASN A 72 4.99 14.43 21.94
C ASN A 72 4.75 15.86 22.49
N PRO A 73 4.59 16.03 23.82
CA PRO A 73 4.33 17.35 24.42
C PRO A 73 5.38 18.41 24.13
N SER A 74 6.61 18.01 23.81
CA SER A 74 7.72 18.92 23.47
C SER A 74 7.82 19.16 21.95
N PHE A 75 6.83 18.74 21.17
CA PHE A 75 6.87 18.89 19.73
C PHE A 75 6.86 20.37 19.33
N THR A 76 7.78 20.73 18.48
CA THR A 76 7.84 22.03 17.77
C THR A 76 7.83 21.77 16.27
N PRO A 77 6.98 22.44 15.49
CA PRO A 77 6.97 22.28 14.03
C PRO A 77 8.35 22.59 13.43
N CYS A 78 8.76 21.77 12.47
CA CYS A 78 9.89 22.06 11.60
C CYS A 78 9.42 22.84 10.38
N ASP A 79 10.38 23.40 9.62
CA ASP A 79 10.11 24.03 8.31
C ASP A 79 9.47 22.99 7.34
N ASN A 80 8.54 23.45 6.48
CA ASN A 80 7.76 22.60 5.58
C ASN A 80 8.55 22.04 4.37
N GLY A 81 9.86 22.12 4.38
CA GLY A 81 10.83 21.48 3.49
C GLY A 81 10.35 21.16 2.07
N HIS A 82 9.93 19.92 1.85
CA HIS A 82 9.51 19.41 0.54
C HIS A 82 8.03 19.67 0.19
N TYR A 83 7.25 20.29 1.09
CA TYR A 83 5.81 20.54 0.92
C TYR A 83 5.48 22.04 1.08
N PRO A 84 5.87 22.90 0.13
CA PRO A 84 5.77 24.37 0.29
C PRO A 84 4.33 24.92 0.28
N GLN A 85 3.33 24.11 -0.08
CA GLN A 85 1.94 24.55 -0.27
C GLN A 85 0.93 23.72 0.55
N LEU A 86 1.33 23.25 1.73
CA LEU A 86 0.36 22.55 2.61
C LEU A 86 -0.62 23.54 3.24
N PRO A 87 -1.87 23.07 3.56
CA PRO A 87 -2.80 23.86 4.35
C PRO A 87 -2.22 24.27 5.70
N ASP A 88 -2.59 25.46 6.19
CA ASP A 88 -2.06 26.03 7.45
C ASP A 88 -2.37 25.17 8.69
N SER A 89 -3.45 24.35 8.64
CA SER A 89 -3.84 23.42 9.71
C SER A 89 -2.99 22.15 9.76
N TRP A 90 -2.16 21.89 8.74
CA TRP A 90 -1.32 20.70 8.63
C TRP A 90 0.08 20.95 9.22
N THR A 91 0.77 19.85 9.55
CA THR A 91 2.13 19.89 10.06
C THR A 91 2.93 18.69 9.56
N ILE A 92 4.18 18.89 9.20
CA ILE A 92 5.08 17.81 8.74
C ILE A 92 5.84 17.23 9.92
N VAL A 93 5.91 15.91 9.98
CA VAL A 93 6.73 15.17 10.96
C VAL A 93 7.40 13.96 10.31
N PRO A 94 8.55 13.50 10.83
CA PRO A 94 9.15 12.26 10.38
C PRO A 94 8.30 11.05 10.81
N MET A 95 8.21 10.02 9.95
CA MET A 95 7.42 8.80 10.17
C MET A 95 7.73 8.14 11.53
N GLN A 96 8.98 8.19 12.00
CA GLN A 96 9.38 7.63 13.30
C GLN A 96 8.66 8.25 14.50
N MET A 97 8.05 9.44 14.36
CA MET A 97 7.23 10.06 15.40
C MET A 97 5.82 9.45 15.45
N LEU A 98 5.33 8.97 14.31
CA LEU A 98 3.95 8.48 14.16
C LEU A 98 3.84 6.97 14.32
N CYS A 99 4.91 6.23 14.04
CA CYS A 99 4.91 4.78 14.13
C CYS A 99 6.29 4.20 14.45
N SER A 100 6.29 2.93 14.89
CA SER A 100 7.51 2.18 15.20
C SER A 100 7.45 0.78 14.60
N LEU A 101 8.65 0.21 14.37
CA LEU A 101 8.84 -1.16 13.90
C LEU A 101 9.47 -1.99 15.01
N THR A 102 8.78 -3.04 15.44
CA THR A 102 9.26 -3.93 16.52
C THR A 102 9.25 -5.39 16.09
N ASP A 103 9.88 -6.21 16.89
CA ASP A 103 9.71 -7.66 16.84
C ASP A 103 8.71 -8.07 17.91
N GLY A 104 7.92 -9.10 17.63
CA GLY A 104 7.08 -9.73 18.64
C GLY A 104 7.88 -10.39 19.75
N GLU A 105 7.26 -10.57 20.90
CA GLU A 105 7.81 -11.34 22.00
C GLU A 105 8.06 -12.80 21.57
N LYS A 106 9.18 -13.37 21.97
CA LYS A 106 9.46 -14.78 21.70
C LYS A 106 8.61 -15.64 22.61
N LEU A 107 7.85 -16.55 22.00
CA LEU A 107 7.10 -17.60 22.71
C LEU A 107 7.55 -18.96 22.24
N ASP A 108 7.64 -19.90 23.20
CA ASP A 108 8.01 -21.29 22.98
C ASP A 108 6.92 -22.23 23.54
N GLY A 109 6.78 -23.41 22.94
CA GLY A 109 5.93 -24.49 23.45
C GLY A 109 4.44 -24.39 23.10
N LYS A 110 3.99 -23.31 22.45
CA LYS A 110 2.59 -23.18 21.98
C LYS A 110 2.51 -23.37 20.47
N GLY A 111 1.72 -24.34 20.00
CA GLY A 111 1.45 -24.54 18.59
C GLY A 111 0.59 -23.39 18.03
N MET A 112 1.12 -22.60 17.09
CA MET A 112 0.41 -21.45 16.50
C MET A 112 0.68 -21.35 14.99
N PRO A 113 -0.23 -20.69 14.22
CA PRO A 113 -0.02 -20.41 12.81
C PRO A 113 1.22 -19.57 12.55
N ASN A 114 2.01 -19.95 11.54
CA ASN A 114 3.05 -19.09 10.98
C ASN A 114 2.41 -18.10 9.98
N LEU A 115 2.39 -16.83 10.32
CA LEU A 115 1.83 -15.76 9.51
C LEU A 115 2.89 -15.24 8.53
N ASP A 116 3.27 -16.08 7.57
CA ASP A 116 4.20 -15.70 6.52
C ASP A 116 3.49 -15.03 5.32
N VAL A 117 4.29 -14.47 4.39
CA VAL A 117 3.78 -13.73 3.22
C VAL A 117 2.79 -14.55 2.39
N LYS A 118 3.09 -15.84 2.15
CA LYS A 118 2.25 -16.70 1.31
C LYS A 118 0.90 -16.97 1.95
N TYR A 119 0.88 -17.17 3.27
CA TYR A 119 -0.37 -17.31 4.01
C TYR A 119 -1.17 -15.99 4.00
N LEU A 120 -0.52 -14.86 4.31
CA LEU A 120 -1.21 -13.56 4.37
C LEU A 120 -1.72 -13.08 3.01
N ARG A 121 -1.17 -13.58 1.90
CA ARG A 121 -1.69 -13.36 0.53
C ARG A 121 -2.75 -14.35 0.09
N GLY A 122 -3.08 -15.34 0.92
CA GLY A 122 -4.02 -16.40 0.55
C GLY A 122 -3.48 -17.41 -0.48
N GLU A 123 -2.15 -17.45 -0.70
CA GLU A 123 -1.52 -18.35 -1.67
C GLU A 123 -1.45 -19.81 -1.14
N ARG A 124 -1.52 -20.00 0.17
CA ARG A 124 -1.55 -21.31 0.83
C ARG A 124 -2.06 -21.20 2.26
N ASP A 125 -2.39 -22.35 2.85
CA ASP A 125 -2.69 -22.46 4.28
C ASP A 125 -1.45 -22.20 5.16
N PHE A 126 -1.68 -21.84 6.42
CA PHE A 126 -0.59 -21.64 7.38
C PHE A 126 0.08 -22.98 7.76
N LYS A 127 1.34 -22.88 8.15
CA LYS A 127 2.06 -23.95 8.84
C LYS A 127 2.00 -23.70 10.34
N THR A 128 1.80 -24.74 11.14
CA THR A 128 1.90 -24.65 12.60
C THR A 128 3.36 -24.71 13.02
N LEU A 129 3.77 -23.73 13.83
CA LEU A 129 5.07 -23.71 14.52
C LEU A 129 4.85 -23.86 16.02
N THR A 130 5.86 -24.39 16.73
CA THR A 130 5.84 -24.53 18.20
C THR A 130 6.61 -23.42 18.92
N ASN A 131 7.30 -22.58 18.18
CA ASN A 131 8.03 -21.41 18.69
C ASN A 131 8.07 -20.30 17.63
N GLY A 132 8.25 -19.08 18.09
CA GLY A 132 8.34 -17.91 17.19
C GLY A 132 8.12 -16.59 17.90
N ARG A 133 7.98 -15.53 17.14
CA ARG A 133 7.65 -14.19 17.65
C ARG A 133 6.13 -14.00 17.59
N TYR A 134 5.52 -13.82 18.74
CA TYR A 134 4.07 -13.66 18.84
C TYR A 134 3.56 -12.40 18.17
N VAL A 135 2.43 -12.51 17.52
CA VAL A 135 1.65 -11.40 17.00
C VAL A 135 0.16 -11.67 17.24
N ALA A 136 -0.53 -10.69 17.77
CA ALA A 136 -1.97 -10.76 18.01
C ALA A 136 -2.77 -10.67 16.69
N ALA A 137 -4.01 -11.15 16.72
CA ALA A 137 -4.95 -10.89 15.64
C ALA A 137 -5.16 -9.38 15.45
N ASN A 138 -5.49 -8.96 14.22
CA ASN A 138 -5.72 -7.57 13.84
C ASN A 138 -4.50 -6.63 13.99
N SER A 139 -3.29 -7.19 14.17
CA SER A 139 -2.04 -6.44 14.17
C SER A 139 -1.56 -6.13 12.75
N LEU A 140 -0.72 -5.10 12.62
CA LEU A 140 -0.10 -4.75 11.35
C LEU A 140 1.30 -5.35 11.25
N LEU A 141 1.57 -6.05 10.16
CA LEU A 141 2.88 -6.59 9.80
C LEU A 141 3.39 -5.90 8.53
N ILE A 142 4.58 -5.31 8.58
CA ILE A 142 5.23 -4.73 7.40
C ILE A 142 6.33 -5.67 6.90
N LEU A 143 6.32 -5.95 5.60
CA LEU A 143 7.35 -6.76 4.96
C LEU A 143 8.66 -5.96 4.88
N VAL A 144 9.72 -6.48 5.51
CA VAL A 144 11.03 -5.80 5.53
C VAL A 144 12.04 -6.44 4.58
N ASP A 145 11.82 -7.67 4.14
CA ASP A 145 12.73 -8.43 3.27
C ASP A 145 11.99 -8.96 2.04
N GLY A 146 12.59 -8.84 0.87
CA GLY A 146 12.06 -9.35 -0.40
C GLY A 146 11.61 -8.25 -1.38
N GLU A 147 11.22 -8.67 -2.57
CA GLU A 147 10.87 -7.77 -3.69
C GLU A 147 9.69 -6.82 -3.37
N ASN A 148 8.81 -7.22 -2.47
CA ASN A 148 7.65 -6.43 -2.06
C ASN A 148 7.83 -5.78 -0.69
N SER A 149 9.08 -5.52 -0.27
CA SER A 149 9.34 -4.81 0.98
C SER A 149 8.57 -3.48 1.06
N GLY A 150 8.07 -3.16 2.25
CA GLY A 150 7.12 -2.06 2.49
C GLY A 150 5.64 -2.41 2.34
N GLU A 151 5.30 -3.64 1.92
CA GLU A 151 3.92 -4.13 1.92
C GLU A 151 3.44 -4.37 3.35
N VAL A 152 2.23 -3.89 3.67
CA VAL A 152 1.66 -4.04 4.99
C VAL A 152 0.47 -4.98 4.94
N PHE A 153 0.40 -5.88 5.90
CA PHE A 153 -0.69 -6.85 6.08
C PHE A 153 -1.32 -6.67 7.46
N ARG A 154 -2.62 -6.86 7.54
CA ARG A 154 -3.35 -6.99 8.80
C ARG A 154 -3.51 -8.47 9.11
N THR A 155 -3.12 -8.91 10.31
CA THR A 155 -3.22 -10.32 10.69
C THR A 155 -4.67 -10.74 10.87
N PRO A 156 -5.16 -11.79 10.19
CA PRO A 156 -6.53 -12.27 10.35
C PRO A 156 -6.75 -13.01 11.68
N ILE A 157 -5.71 -13.62 12.21
CA ILE A 157 -5.68 -14.41 13.45
C ILE A 157 -4.40 -14.13 14.23
N GLU A 158 -4.33 -14.55 15.50
CA GLU A 158 -3.07 -14.58 16.25
C GLU A 158 -2.13 -15.67 15.73
N GLY A 159 -0.83 -15.49 15.89
CA GLY A 159 0.15 -16.46 15.43
C GLY A 159 1.58 -16.07 15.66
N TYR A 160 2.49 -16.72 14.93
CA TYR A 160 3.89 -16.34 14.89
C TYR A 160 4.19 -15.52 13.65
N GLN A 161 4.85 -14.39 13.87
CA GLN A 161 5.33 -13.48 12.84
C GLN A 161 6.29 -14.20 11.89
N GLY A 162 6.03 -14.16 10.60
CA GLY A 162 6.96 -14.64 9.58
C GLY A 162 8.29 -13.88 9.65
N SER A 163 9.40 -14.57 9.36
CA SER A 163 10.76 -14.03 9.54
C SER A 163 11.07 -12.77 8.74
N THR A 164 10.34 -12.53 7.65
CA THR A 164 10.51 -11.38 6.76
C THR A 164 9.71 -10.14 7.18
N PHE A 165 8.99 -10.21 8.29
CA PHE A 165 8.14 -9.15 8.81
C PHE A 165 8.72 -8.44 10.03
N LYS A 166 8.23 -7.22 10.24
CA LYS A 166 8.23 -6.50 11.53
C LYS A 166 6.79 -6.13 11.87
N GLN A 167 6.49 -6.03 13.18
CA GLN A 167 5.23 -5.44 13.63
C GLN A 167 5.30 -3.93 13.46
N LEU A 168 4.28 -3.37 12.82
CA LEU A 168 4.11 -1.93 12.64
C LEU A 168 3.12 -1.43 13.69
N HIS A 169 3.60 -0.61 14.61
CA HIS A 169 2.78 0.05 15.63
C HIS A 169 2.59 1.50 15.23
N ILE A 170 1.36 1.89 14.96
CA ILE A 170 0.97 3.26 14.67
C ILE A 170 0.44 3.88 15.96
N ASN A 171 0.79 5.14 16.23
CA ASN A 171 0.32 5.85 17.41
C ASN A 171 -1.22 5.98 17.39
N GLU A 172 -1.87 5.72 18.52
CA GLU A 172 -3.32 5.71 18.66
C GLU A 172 -4.01 7.06 18.36
N ASN A 173 -3.27 8.16 18.43
CA ASN A 173 -3.77 9.48 18.07
C ASN A 173 -3.81 9.70 16.54
N MET A 174 -3.30 8.77 15.73
CA MET A 174 -3.34 8.82 14.28
C MET A 174 -4.37 7.86 13.71
N LEU A 175 -5.00 8.24 12.61
CA LEU A 175 -5.79 7.28 11.84
C LEU A 175 -4.84 6.31 11.11
N ALA A 176 -4.88 5.04 11.51
CA ALA A 176 -3.96 4.03 10.99
C ALA A 176 -4.01 3.92 9.46
N GLU A 177 -5.20 3.93 8.87
CA GLU A 177 -5.42 3.85 7.43
C GLU A 177 -4.75 5.01 6.67
N TYR A 178 -4.74 6.22 7.24
CA TYR A 178 -4.02 7.37 6.65
C TYR A 178 -2.52 7.08 6.56
N ILE A 179 -1.92 6.62 7.65
CA ILE A 179 -0.49 6.25 7.68
C ILE A 179 -0.18 5.12 6.70
N LEU A 180 -1.07 4.13 6.57
CA LEU A 180 -0.91 3.04 5.60
C LEU A 180 -0.92 3.56 4.15
N HIS A 181 -1.74 4.54 3.82
CA HIS A 181 -1.72 5.19 2.50
C HIS A 181 -0.41 5.94 2.25
N VAL A 182 0.11 6.67 3.25
CA VAL A 182 1.41 7.34 3.15
C VAL A 182 2.54 6.33 2.93
N ILE A 183 2.57 5.23 3.70
CA ILE A 183 3.55 4.15 3.52
C ILE A 183 3.47 3.56 2.10
N ASN A 184 2.25 3.29 1.62
CA ASN A 184 2.04 2.73 0.29
C ASN A 184 2.53 3.66 -0.83
N LEU A 185 2.32 4.97 -0.70
CA LEU A 185 2.82 5.96 -1.66
C LEU A 185 4.36 5.93 -1.75
N HIS A 186 5.05 5.81 -0.60
CA HIS A 186 6.50 5.79 -0.54
C HIS A 186 7.11 4.39 -0.78
N ARG A 187 6.28 3.35 -0.93
CA ARG A 187 6.73 1.95 -1.03
C ARG A 187 7.77 1.72 -2.13
N LYS A 188 7.61 2.38 -3.28
CA LYS A 188 8.57 2.28 -4.38
C LYS A 188 9.94 2.82 -3.98
N ALA A 189 10.01 4.02 -3.42
CA ALA A 189 11.25 4.64 -2.95
C ALA A 189 11.93 3.82 -1.84
N LEU A 190 11.14 3.31 -0.88
CA LEU A 190 11.63 2.45 0.20
C LEU A 190 12.29 1.16 -0.27
N ARG A 191 11.87 0.65 -1.43
CA ARG A 191 12.37 -0.58 -2.04
C ARG A 191 13.57 -0.35 -2.96
N GLU A 192 13.60 0.76 -3.68
CA GLU A 192 14.58 1.01 -4.76
C GLU A 192 15.92 1.54 -4.26
N ASN A 193 16.02 2.04 -3.03
CA ASN A 193 17.27 2.44 -2.40
C ASN A 193 18.11 1.22 -2.00
N LYS A 194 18.60 0.49 -3.01
CA LYS A 194 19.43 -0.71 -2.85
C LYS A 194 20.86 -0.32 -2.46
N VAL A 195 21.25 -0.57 -1.24
CA VAL A 195 22.66 -0.55 -0.85
C VAL A 195 23.18 -1.99 -0.82
N GLY A 196 23.76 -2.45 -1.93
CA GLY A 196 24.73 -3.55 -1.94
C GLY A 196 24.24 -4.99 -1.70
N SER A 197 22.93 -5.29 -1.62
CA SER A 197 22.42 -6.66 -1.39
C SER A 197 21.68 -7.21 -2.60
N ALA A 198 21.84 -8.52 -2.86
CA ALA A 198 21.08 -9.23 -3.89
C ALA A 198 19.59 -9.36 -3.58
N ILE A 199 19.20 -9.26 -2.29
CA ILE A 199 17.82 -9.31 -1.84
C ILE A 199 17.38 -7.90 -1.44
N PRO A 200 16.29 -7.35 -2.01
CA PRO A 200 15.77 -6.06 -1.60
C PRO A 200 15.35 -6.08 -0.12
N HIS A 201 15.76 -5.06 0.62
CA HIS A 201 15.36 -4.85 2.01
C HIS A 201 14.69 -3.48 2.15
N LEU A 202 13.77 -3.36 3.07
CA LEU A 202 13.22 -2.07 3.48
C LEU A 202 14.33 -1.22 4.10
N ASP A 203 14.60 -0.06 3.50
CA ASP A 203 15.50 0.91 4.13
C ASP A 203 14.83 1.52 5.36
N LYS A 204 15.19 0.99 6.54
CA LYS A 204 14.63 1.43 7.83
C LYS A 204 15.02 2.86 8.19
N LYS A 205 16.16 3.37 7.69
CA LYS A 205 16.55 4.76 7.92
C LYS A 205 15.68 5.68 7.09
N LEU A 206 15.51 5.36 5.81
CA LEU A 206 14.62 6.11 4.93
C LEU A 206 13.18 6.04 5.45
N PHE A 207 12.68 4.85 5.85
CA PHE A 207 11.35 4.69 6.41
C PHE A 207 11.11 5.63 7.61
N LYS A 208 12.06 5.69 8.55
CA LYS A 208 11.99 6.57 9.73
C LYS A 208 12.02 8.05 9.36
N ALA A 209 12.73 8.39 8.28
CA ALA A 209 12.94 9.77 7.82
C ALA A 209 11.88 10.26 6.84
N ILE A 210 10.93 9.41 6.39
CA ILE A 210 9.83 9.87 5.53
C ILE A 210 9.15 11.06 6.20
N GLU A 211 9.10 12.18 5.51
CA GLU A 211 8.33 13.34 5.92
C GLU A 211 6.84 13.08 5.66
N VAL A 212 6.05 13.10 6.71
CA VAL A 212 4.61 12.83 6.67
C VAL A 212 3.86 14.13 6.90
N PRO A 213 3.13 14.63 5.89
CA PRO A 213 2.16 15.69 6.11
C PRO A 213 1.00 15.14 6.95
N VAL A 214 0.76 15.74 8.09
CA VAL A 214 -0.28 15.33 9.03
C VAL A 214 -1.42 16.33 9.00
N PRO A 215 -2.62 15.93 8.51
CA PRO A 215 -3.83 16.74 8.60
C PRO A 215 -4.47 16.65 10.00
N PRO A 216 -5.42 17.56 10.32
CA PRO A 216 -6.37 17.38 11.39
C PRO A 216 -6.97 15.97 11.39
N TYR A 217 -7.27 15.40 12.56
CA TYR A 217 -7.77 14.01 12.65
C TYR A 217 -9.05 13.78 11.83
N ASP A 218 -10.01 14.71 11.91
CA ASP A 218 -11.27 14.58 11.17
C ASP A 218 -11.05 14.69 9.66
N GLU A 219 -10.05 15.46 9.24
CA GLU A 219 -9.64 15.52 7.84
C GLU A 219 -8.96 14.22 7.39
N GLN A 220 -8.15 13.54 8.25
CA GLN A 220 -7.63 12.20 7.95
C GLN A 220 -8.78 11.23 7.64
N VAL A 221 -9.87 11.28 8.41
CA VAL A 221 -11.06 10.44 8.18
C VAL A 221 -11.73 10.75 6.84
N ARG A 222 -11.90 12.04 6.50
CA ARG A 222 -12.46 12.44 5.19
C ARG A 222 -11.58 11.98 4.03
N ILE A 223 -10.28 12.19 4.12
CA ILE A 223 -9.29 11.75 3.11
C ILE A 223 -9.39 10.25 2.89
N VAL A 224 -9.31 9.44 3.94
CA VAL A 224 -9.36 7.97 3.84
C VAL A 224 -10.68 7.51 3.25
N THR A 225 -11.80 8.13 3.62
CA THR A 225 -13.12 7.81 3.08
C THR A 225 -13.17 8.04 1.57
N VAL A 226 -12.64 9.17 1.09
CA VAL A 226 -12.61 9.49 -0.33
C VAL A 226 -11.67 8.56 -1.09
N ILE A 227 -10.45 8.29 -0.57
CA ILE A 227 -9.51 7.34 -1.17
C ILE A 227 -10.17 5.97 -1.35
N ASN A 228 -10.77 5.42 -0.28
CA ASN A 228 -11.40 4.10 -0.31
C ASN A 228 -12.55 4.04 -1.32
N SER A 229 -13.38 5.09 -1.38
CA SER A 229 -14.48 5.18 -2.36
C SER A 229 -13.96 5.21 -3.80
N MET A 230 -12.93 6.01 -4.07
CA MET A 230 -12.32 6.11 -5.40
C MET A 230 -11.62 4.82 -5.81
N HIS A 231 -10.84 4.21 -4.91
CA HIS A 231 -10.15 2.95 -5.17
C HIS A 231 -11.15 1.82 -5.46
N SER A 232 -12.23 1.71 -4.66
CA SER A 232 -13.28 0.69 -4.89
C SER A 232 -13.94 0.83 -6.28
N LYS A 233 -14.19 2.07 -6.73
CA LYS A 233 -14.73 2.29 -8.09
C LYS A 233 -13.74 1.89 -9.18
N LEU A 234 -12.46 2.20 -9.00
CA LEU A 234 -11.41 1.83 -9.94
C LEU A 234 -11.22 0.30 -9.99
N ASP A 235 -11.31 -0.38 -8.84
CA ASP A 235 -11.23 -1.85 -8.77
C ASP A 235 -12.43 -2.49 -9.45
N ALA A 236 -13.65 -1.97 -9.24
CA ALA A 236 -14.85 -2.45 -9.93
C ALA A 236 -14.77 -2.30 -11.46
N ILE A 237 -14.10 -1.26 -11.98
CA ILE A 237 -13.81 -1.14 -13.41
C ILE A 237 -12.90 -2.28 -13.87
N MET A 238 -11.89 -2.61 -13.09
CA MET A 238 -10.93 -3.67 -13.43
C MET A 238 -11.53 -5.08 -13.37
N GLU A 239 -12.44 -5.33 -12.43
CA GLU A 239 -13.13 -6.62 -12.29
C GLU A 239 -14.12 -6.91 -13.43
N ASN A 240 -14.59 -5.88 -14.15
CA ASN A 240 -15.56 -6.00 -15.25
C ASN A 240 -14.89 -6.06 -16.65
N LEU A 241 -13.58 -6.19 -16.71
CA LEU A 241 -12.76 -6.32 -17.94
C LEU A 241 -12.30 -7.75 -18.17
#